data_cfc81b67fd9f279a952d6a33a9d38d57
#
_entry.id   cfc81b67fd9f279a952d6a33a9d38d57
#
_cell.length_a   1.000
_cell.length_b   1.000
_cell.length_c   1.000
_cell.angle_alpha   90.00
_cell.angle_beta   90.00
_cell.angle_gamma   90.00
#
_symmetry.space_group_name_H-M   'P 1'
#
loop_
_entity.id
_entity.type
_entity.pdbx_description
1 polymer ?
#
loop_
_entity_poly.entity_id
_entity_poly.type
_entity_poly.pdbx_seq_one_letter_code
_entity_poly.pdbx_strand_id
1 'polypeptide(L)'
;MLRLKDRVVPFEFVPFSQKQSIVMSWWTPNSRYKDFDAIICDGAVRSGKTVSEALSFVLWSMSTFDGKNFALCGKTVGGLRRNVLGPLKQMLKSTGYIIEDSRMEGCFCIGAIDKETKKKTTNYYYIFGGKDESSQDLIQGITLAGVFFDEVALMPESFVNQATARCSVEGAKFWFSCNPNSPFHWFKKEWINKVTEHKVLYLHFTMDDNPSLSEDVKNRYKTLYTGVFYKRYILGLWVAADGIVYPMFDPDVHAVQLKRNWTRIFVAGDFGIQNATTFGIFGYYAPERRYHQIASYYHSGRDDGQKTTKEYADDLKQFLADNLVMPEYITLDPSAAPMRVELRKDPYFARHGIDILPAKNRVDLGIQVVSFLLNERKFTLDPSCIKDIEEFTTYAWDSDKLDKGVEEVIKIDDHAMDKIRYAIMTDSILNGTLDKEIAILEKEGEY
;
A
#
# COMPACT_ATOMS: atom_id res chain seq x y z
N MET A 1 -23.93 24.87 -14.12
CA MET A 1 -22.91 24.68 -13.07
C MET A 1 -23.60 24.83 -11.71
N LEU A 2 -24.05 23.71 -11.12
CA LEU A 2 -24.67 23.69 -9.78
C LEU A 2 -23.55 23.85 -8.74
N ARG A 3 -23.47 24.99 -8.08
CA ARG A 3 -22.70 25.16 -6.85
C ARG A 3 -23.38 24.31 -5.78
N LEU A 4 -22.85 23.14 -5.49
CA LEU A 4 -23.11 22.44 -4.25
C LEU A 4 -22.65 23.36 -3.11
N LYS A 5 -23.59 24.07 -2.48
CA LYS A 5 -23.33 24.73 -1.20
C LYS A 5 -22.91 23.62 -0.23
N ASP A 6 -21.71 23.77 0.34
CA ASP A 6 -21.16 22.87 1.34
C ASP A 6 -22.15 22.68 2.49
N ARG A 7 -22.97 21.65 2.42
CA ARG A 7 -23.63 21.14 3.61
C ARG A 7 -22.53 20.45 4.42
N VAL A 8 -21.97 21.17 5.36
CA VAL A 8 -21.13 20.59 6.40
C VAL A 8 -22.02 19.63 7.18
N VAL A 9 -21.94 18.35 6.85
CA VAL A 9 -22.54 17.30 7.68
C VAL A 9 -21.70 17.30 8.96
N PRO A 10 -22.31 17.55 10.13
CA PRO A 10 -21.57 17.49 11.39
C PRO A 10 -20.92 16.12 11.54
N PHE A 11 -19.67 16.09 11.98
CA PHE A 11 -18.99 14.84 12.28
C PHE A 11 -19.58 14.26 13.58
N GLU A 12 -20.17 13.07 13.49
CA GLU A 12 -20.67 12.35 14.66
C GLU A 12 -19.54 11.52 15.28
N PHE A 13 -19.19 11.84 16.52
CA PHE A 13 -18.21 11.06 17.27
C PHE A 13 -18.88 9.79 17.84
N VAL A 14 -18.38 8.64 17.42
CA VAL A 14 -18.66 7.37 18.09
C VAL A 14 -17.84 7.34 19.39
N PRO A 15 -18.33 6.75 20.49
CA PRO A 15 -17.56 6.60 21.72
C PRO A 15 -16.20 5.95 21.46
N PHE A 16 -15.15 6.53 22.01
CA PHE A 16 -13.79 5.99 21.88
C PHE A 16 -13.63 4.67 22.63
N SER A 17 -12.86 3.75 22.07
CA SER A 17 -12.40 2.58 22.80
C SER A 17 -11.45 3.00 23.95
N GLN A 18 -11.16 2.04 24.85
CA GLN A 18 -10.25 2.30 25.95
C GLN A 18 -8.88 2.78 25.47
N LYS A 19 -8.32 2.15 24.42
CA LYS A 19 -7.01 2.53 23.87
C LYS A 19 -7.07 3.91 23.20
N GLN A 20 -8.12 4.18 22.41
CA GLN A 20 -8.32 5.50 21.83
C GLN A 20 -8.46 6.58 22.90
N SER A 21 -9.14 6.30 24.02
CA SER A 21 -9.24 7.22 25.15
C SER A 21 -7.89 7.51 25.81
N ILE A 22 -7.01 6.51 25.90
CA ILE A 22 -5.61 6.71 26.33
C ILE A 22 -4.87 7.62 25.35
N VAL A 23 -4.97 7.36 24.04
CA VAL A 23 -4.36 8.23 23.00
C VAL A 23 -4.82 9.66 23.12
N MET A 24 -6.10 9.89 23.39
CA MET A 24 -6.68 11.23 23.52
C MET A 24 -6.19 12.00 24.76
N SER A 25 -5.75 11.30 25.81
CA SER A 25 -5.51 11.91 27.13
C SER A 25 -4.11 11.69 27.72
N TRP A 26 -3.21 10.94 27.07
CA TRP A 26 -1.90 10.56 27.64
C TRP A 26 -1.03 11.76 28.05
N TRP A 27 -1.14 12.86 27.35
CA TRP A 27 -0.38 14.10 27.52
C TRP A 27 -1.01 15.07 28.56
N THR A 28 -2.22 14.81 29.02
CA THR A 28 -2.94 15.72 29.95
C THR A 28 -2.29 15.75 31.33
N PRO A 29 -2.39 16.85 32.09
CA PRO A 29 -1.75 16.99 33.40
C PRO A 29 -2.11 15.89 34.41
N ASN A 30 -3.30 15.32 34.31
CA ASN A 30 -3.80 14.27 35.21
C ASN A 30 -3.46 12.85 34.74
N SER A 31 -2.85 12.71 33.56
CA SER A 31 -2.47 11.40 33.02
C SER A 31 -1.26 10.85 33.73
N ARG A 32 -1.28 9.55 34.01
CA ARG A 32 -0.08 8.81 34.47
C ARG A 32 1.01 8.72 33.43
N TYR A 33 0.70 9.06 32.18
CA TYR A 33 1.60 9.01 31.02
C TYR A 33 2.15 10.39 30.62
N LYS A 34 1.83 11.47 31.34
CA LYS A 34 2.18 12.84 30.98
C LYS A 34 3.68 13.09 30.78
N ASP A 35 4.52 12.33 31.48
CA ASP A 35 5.97 12.47 31.47
C ASP A 35 6.66 11.66 30.35
N PHE A 36 5.88 10.97 29.50
CA PHE A 36 6.39 10.37 28.29
C PHE A 36 6.61 11.41 27.20
N ASP A 37 7.67 11.23 26.41
CA ASP A 37 8.06 12.16 25.34
C ASP A 37 7.38 11.83 24.02
N ALA A 38 6.93 10.58 23.85
CA ALA A 38 6.28 10.12 22.63
C ALA A 38 5.17 9.08 22.90
N ILE A 39 4.32 8.90 21.89
CA ILE A 39 3.38 7.77 21.81
C ILE A 39 3.58 7.05 20.48
N ILE A 40 3.60 5.71 20.52
CA ILE A 40 3.57 4.84 19.34
C ILE A 40 2.29 4.04 19.39
N CYS A 41 1.48 4.15 18.34
CA CYS A 41 0.32 3.30 18.09
C CYS A 41 0.62 2.43 16.87
N ASP A 42 0.92 1.15 17.10
CA ASP A 42 1.09 0.18 16.02
C ASP A 42 -0.08 -0.81 15.97
N GLY A 43 -0.12 -1.63 14.94
CA GLY A 43 -1.07 -2.75 14.87
C GLY A 43 -1.89 -2.80 13.59
N ALA A 44 -3.04 -3.47 13.67
CA ALA A 44 -3.88 -3.80 12.52
C ALA A 44 -4.36 -2.57 11.74
N VAL A 45 -4.61 -2.75 10.45
CA VAL A 45 -5.29 -1.74 9.62
C VAL A 45 -6.70 -1.47 10.14
N ARG A 46 -7.24 -0.30 9.84
CA ARG A 46 -8.62 0.12 10.25
C ARG A 46 -8.89 0.08 11.77
N SER A 47 -7.88 -0.01 12.59
CA SER A 47 -8.01 -0.03 14.06
C SER A 47 -8.31 1.34 14.70
N GLY A 48 -8.33 2.42 13.91
CA GLY A 48 -8.64 3.77 14.39
C GLY A 48 -7.45 4.54 14.98
N LYS A 49 -6.22 4.04 14.84
CA LYS A 49 -4.98 4.67 15.30
C LYS A 49 -4.83 6.09 14.79
N THR A 50 -4.64 6.25 13.48
CA THR A 50 -4.37 7.53 12.79
C THR A 50 -5.36 8.62 13.16
N VAL A 51 -6.66 8.30 13.21
CA VAL A 51 -7.70 9.29 13.52
C VAL A 51 -7.59 9.79 14.95
N SER A 52 -7.41 8.86 15.91
CA SER A 52 -7.29 9.24 17.33
C SER A 52 -5.97 9.97 17.61
N GLU A 53 -4.87 9.55 16.98
CA GLU A 53 -3.57 10.21 17.14
C GLU A 53 -3.54 11.62 16.53
N ALA A 54 -4.04 11.79 15.31
CA ALA A 54 -4.09 13.10 14.66
C ALA A 54 -4.95 14.10 15.45
N LEU A 55 -6.10 13.65 15.97
CA LEU A 55 -6.95 14.48 16.80
C LEU A 55 -6.27 14.81 18.14
N SER A 56 -5.68 13.80 18.81
CA SER A 56 -4.92 13.98 20.05
C SER A 56 -3.78 14.97 19.90
N PHE A 57 -3.01 14.86 18.82
CA PHE A 57 -1.91 15.76 18.51
C PHE A 57 -2.35 17.23 18.41
N VAL A 58 -3.46 17.48 17.70
CA VAL A 58 -3.98 18.84 17.57
C VAL A 58 -4.53 19.34 18.90
N LEU A 59 -5.27 18.53 19.65
CA LEU A 59 -5.81 18.94 20.94
C LEU A 59 -4.70 19.28 21.93
N TRP A 60 -3.63 18.46 21.98
CA TRP A 60 -2.45 18.74 22.78
C TRP A 60 -1.76 20.06 22.37
N SER A 61 -1.46 20.22 21.10
CA SER A 61 -0.75 21.39 20.60
C SER A 61 -1.52 22.70 20.85
N MET A 62 -2.86 22.67 20.66
CA MET A 62 -3.73 23.82 20.90
C MET A 62 -3.94 24.15 22.37
N SER A 63 -3.84 23.15 23.25
CA SER A 63 -3.99 23.37 24.71
C SER A 63 -2.67 23.80 25.37
N THR A 64 -1.52 23.47 24.76
CA THR A 64 -0.20 23.65 25.38
C THR A 64 0.55 24.85 24.83
N PHE A 65 0.37 25.18 23.55
CA PHE A 65 1.17 26.16 22.84
C PHE A 65 0.33 27.24 22.14
N ASP A 66 0.98 28.41 21.93
CA ASP A 66 0.46 29.51 21.12
C ASP A 66 1.59 30.04 20.23
N GLY A 67 1.29 30.25 18.93
CA GLY A 67 2.25 30.79 17.96
C GLY A 67 3.39 29.82 17.61
N LYS A 68 3.21 28.49 17.77
CA LYS A 68 4.26 27.51 17.51
C LYS A 68 4.02 26.73 16.21
N ASN A 69 5.14 26.19 15.69
CA ASN A 69 5.13 25.34 14.50
C ASN A 69 5.10 23.87 14.90
N PHE A 70 4.34 23.10 14.15
CA PHE A 70 4.19 21.65 14.25
C PHE A 70 4.35 21.02 12.88
N ALA A 71 4.72 19.74 12.82
CA ALA A 71 4.78 19.00 11.57
C ALA A 71 3.79 17.83 11.57
N LEU A 72 3.17 17.61 10.40
CA LEU A 72 2.48 16.38 10.07
C LEU A 72 3.21 15.74 8.90
N CYS A 73 3.69 14.53 9.11
CA CYS A 73 4.52 13.80 8.18
C CYS A 73 3.80 12.54 7.71
N GLY A 74 3.86 12.26 6.41
CA GLY A 74 3.37 11.03 5.79
C GLY A 74 4.30 10.65 4.66
N LYS A 75 4.18 9.46 4.08
CA LYS A 75 4.98 9.06 2.92
C LYS A 75 4.86 10.06 1.78
N THR A 76 3.65 10.56 1.53
CA THR A 76 3.39 11.60 0.52
C THR A 76 2.46 12.68 1.06
N VAL A 77 2.69 13.93 0.64
CA VAL A 77 1.81 15.06 0.98
C VAL A 77 0.36 14.82 0.53
N GLY A 78 0.19 14.24 -0.67
CA GLY A 78 -1.14 13.95 -1.23
C GLY A 78 -1.92 12.90 -0.41
N GLY A 79 -1.26 11.81 -0.01
CA GLY A 79 -1.82 10.78 0.86
C GLY A 79 -2.22 11.36 2.22
N LEU A 80 -1.30 12.05 2.89
CA LEU A 80 -1.55 12.69 4.18
C LEU A 80 -2.72 13.68 4.15
N ARG A 81 -2.83 14.49 3.09
CA ARG A 81 -3.97 15.41 2.93
C ARG A 81 -5.31 14.69 2.77
N ARG A 82 -5.36 13.60 2.02
CA ARG A 82 -6.60 12.83 1.81
C ARG A 82 -7.02 12.07 3.06
N ASN A 83 -6.09 11.35 3.66
CA ASN A 83 -6.39 10.31 4.64
C ASN A 83 -6.43 10.83 6.08
N VAL A 84 -5.62 11.83 6.38
CA VAL A 84 -5.51 12.42 7.72
C VAL A 84 -6.19 13.79 7.79
N LEU A 85 -5.75 14.74 6.95
CA LEU A 85 -6.22 16.12 7.08
C LEU A 85 -7.68 16.31 6.69
N GLY A 86 -8.19 15.56 5.73
CA GLY A 86 -9.60 15.61 5.34
C GLY A 86 -10.52 15.33 6.53
N PRO A 87 -10.46 14.13 7.12
CA PRO A 87 -11.24 13.77 8.32
C PRO A 87 -10.96 14.69 9.53
N LEU A 88 -9.69 15.00 9.80
CA LEU A 88 -9.28 15.86 10.91
C LEU A 88 -9.94 17.24 10.84
N LYS A 89 -9.97 17.86 9.66
CA LYS A 89 -10.61 19.17 9.45
C LYS A 89 -12.11 19.12 9.70
N GLN A 90 -12.79 18.03 9.37
CA GLN A 90 -14.22 17.88 9.69
C GLN A 90 -14.45 17.78 11.19
N MET A 91 -13.65 16.97 11.89
CA MET A 91 -13.73 16.82 13.34
C MET A 91 -13.47 18.15 14.07
N LEU A 92 -12.41 18.86 13.70
CA LEU A 92 -12.02 20.13 14.33
C LEU A 92 -13.06 21.24 14.09
N LYS A 93 -13.63 21.33 12.90
CA LYS A 93 -14.71 22.29 12.60
C LYS A 93 -15.95 22.03 13.45
N SER A 94 -16.30 20.76 13.70
CA SER A 94 -17.44 20.41 14.55
C SER A 94 -17.23 20.75 16.03
N THR A 95 -15.97 20.89 16.45
CA THR A 95 -15.58 21.27 17.83
C THR A 95 -15.27 22.76 17.99
N GLY A 96 -15.47 23.57 16.93
CA GLY A 96 -15.37 25.03 17.00
C GLY A 96 -14.00 25.61 16.66
N TYR A 97 -13.06 24.80 16.18
CA TYR A 97 -11.77 25.32 15.68
C TYR A 97 -11.92 25.99 14.32
N ILE A 98 -11.16 27.06 14.12
CA ILE A 98 -11.03 27.79 12.86
C ILE A 98 -9.79 27.24 12.14
N ILE A 99 -9.94 26.85 10.85
CA ILE A 99 -8.86 26.28 10.07
C ILE A 99 -8.68 27.08 8.80
N GLU A 100 -7.48 27.62 8.60
CA GLU A 100 -7.05 28.32 7.39
C GLU A 100 -5.93 27.53 6.70
N ASP A 101 -6.14 27.14 5.44
CA ASP A 101 -5.21 26.28 4.67
C ASP A 101 -4.49 27.08 3.60
N SER A 102 -3.18 27.28 3.77
CA SER A 102 -2.27 27.87 2.77
C SER A 102 -1.53 26.77 2.02
N ARG A 103 -2.11 26.32 0.91
CA ARG A 103 -1.48 25.28 0.08
C ARG A 103 -0.17 25.73 -0.55
N MET A 104 -0.01 27.01 -0.83
CA MET A 104 1.21 27.57 -1.40
C MET A 104 2.38 27.52 -0.42
N GLU A 105 2.11 27.68 0.87
CA GLU A 105 3.13 27.64 1.92
C GLU A 105 3.34 26.24 2.51
N GLY A 106 2.60 25.23 2.02
CA GLY A 106 2.68 23.85 2.53
C GLY A 106 2.23 23.69 3.98
N CYS A 107 1.48 24.65 4.53
CA CYS A 107 1.02 24.64 5.91
C CYS A 107 -0.47 24.99 6.04
N PHE A 108 -1.03 24.77 7.20
CA PHE A 108 -2.33 25.30 7.59
C PHE A 108 -2.26 25.79 9.04
N CYS A 109 -3.12 26.76 9.37
CA CYS A 109 -3.24 27.28 10.71
C CYS A 109 -4.50 26.71 11.39
N ILE A 110 -4.39 26.43 12.67
CA ILE A 110 -5.53 26.15 13.52
C ILE A 110 -5.64 27.25 14.57
N GLY A 111 -6.81 27.90 14.61
CA GLY A 111 -7.15 28.92 15.59
C GLY A 111 -8.27 28.47 16.50
N ALA A 112 -8.21 28.93 17.75
CA ALA A 112 -9.29 28.79 18.73
C ALA A 112 -9.46 30.11 19.49
N ILE A 113 -10.70 30.40 19.91
CA ILE A 113 -11.00 31.53 20.76
C ILE A 113 -11.64 30.97 22.03
N ASP A 114 -10.98 31.15 23.16
CA ASP A 114 -11.53 30.81 24.46
C ASP A 114 -12.79 31.63 24.72
N LYS A 115 -13.90 30.98 25.06
CA LYS A 115 -15.21 31.63 25.20
C LYS A 115 -15.28 32.55 26.41
N GLU A 116 -14.53 32.24 27.46
CA GLU A 116 -14.57 33.00 28.73
C GLU A 116 -13.55 34.15 28.71
N THR A 117 -12.28 33.79 28.41
CA THR A 117 -11.16 34.75 28.46
C THR A 117 -11.01 35.58 27.19
N LYS A 118 -11.71 35.20 26.09
CA LYS A 118 -11.55 35.79 24.74
C LYS A 118 -10.13 35.70 24.19
N LYS A 119 -9.27 34.92 24.82
CA LYS A 119 -7.90 34.70 24.33
C LYS A 119 -7.96 33.92 23.01
N LYS A 120 -7.21 34.44 22.04
CA LYS A 120 -7.01 33.76 20.76
C LYS A 120 -5.72 32.93 20.86
N THR A 121 -5.77 31.66 20.48
CA THR A 121 -4.62 30.77 20.30
C THR A 121 -4.53 30.40 18.83
N THR A 122 -3.33 30.42 18.24
CA THR A 122 -3.11 30.05 16.83
C THR A 122 -1.80 29.31 16.69
N ASN A 123 -1.83 28.13 16.09
CA ASN A 123 -0.63 27.33 15.80
C ASN A 123 -0.55 26.98 14.30
N TYR A 124 0.66 26.71 13.82
CA TYR A 124 1.00 26.47 12.42
C TYR A 124 1.41 25.02 12.21
N TYR A 125 0.81 24.35 11.21
CA TYR A 125 1.02 22.92 10.95
C TYR A 125 1.56 22.74 9.54
N TYR A 126 2.83 22.41 9.44
CA TYR A 126 3.53 22.13 8.19
C TYR A 126 3.33 20.68 7.76
N ILE A 127 3.20 20.45 6.45
CA ILE A 127 2.89 19.15 5.88
C ILE A 127 4.10 18.67 5.07
N PHE A 128 4.68 17.56 5.46
CA PHE A 128 5.85 16.99 4.81
C PHE A 128 5.59 15.58 4.26
N GLY A 129 6.23 15.26 3.12
CA GLY A 129 6.28 13.92 2.56
C GLY A 129 7.67 13.32 2.75
N GLY A 130 7.77 12.19 3.43
CA GLY A 130 9.00 11.42 3.63
C GLY A 130 9.07 10.25 2.66
N LYS A 131 9.21 10.52 1.35
CA LYS A 131 9.19 9.47 0.32
C LYS A 131 10.51 8.72 0.19
N ASP A 132 11.62 9.43 0.34
CA ASP A 132 12.99 8.95 0.11
C ASP A 132 13.98 9.70 1.00
N GLU A 133 15.25 9.28 0.96
CA GLU A 133 16.32 9.84 1.79
C GLU A 133 16.53 11.35 1.58
N SER A 134 16.26 11.88 0.39
CA SER A 134 16.37 13.32 0.10
C SER A 134 15.29 14.16 0.79
N SER A 135 14.21 13.51 1.21
CA SER A 135 13.09 14.19 1.89
C SER A 135 13.49 14.82 3.22
N GLN A 136 14.57 14.38 3.86
CA GLN A 136 15.10 15.00 5.08
C GLN A 136 15.44 16.49 4.89
N ASP A 137 15.81 16.91 3.68
CA ASP A 137 16.16 18.30 3.38
C ASP A 137 14.95 19.23 3.45
N LEU A 138 13.74 18.71 3.23
CA LEU A 138 12.51 19.49 3.28
C LEU A 138 12.18 20.04 4.66
N ILE A 139 12.67 19.39 5.73
CA ILE A 139 12.37 19.74 7.11
C ILE A 139 13.53 20.48 7.78
N GLN A 140 14.59 20.77 7.03
CA GLN A 140 15.73 21.55 7.55
C GLN A 140 15.35 23.01 7.82
N GLY A 141 15.95 23.57 8.87
CA GLY A 141 15.81 25.00 9.21
C GLY A 141 14.53 25.40 9.94
N ILE A 142 13.56 24.50 10.10
CA ILE A 142 12.35 24.79 10.90
C ILE A 142 12.54 24.38 12.36
N THR A 143 12.02 25.18 13.29
CA THR A 143 11.91 24.82 14.70
C THR A 143 10.49 24.38 14.99
N LEU A 144 10.33 23.17 15.54
CA LEU A 144 9.06 22.53 15.83
C LEU A 144 8.82 22.37 17.33
N ALA A 145 7.56 22.44 17.72
CA ALA A 145 7.10 22.09 19.06
C ALA A 145 6.55 20.64 19.15
N GLY A 146 6.43 19.95 18.03
CA GLY A 146 6.04 18.55 17.98
C GLY A 146 5.81 18.06 16.57
N VAL A 147 5.75 16.74 16.42
CA VAL A 147 5.56 16.09 15.13
C VAL A 147 4.62 14.88 15.25
N PHE A 148 3.75 14.72 14.25
CA PHE A 148 2.93 13.53 14.04
C PHE A 148 3.36 12.84 12.75
N PHE A 149 3.68 11.57 12.84
CA PHE A 149 4.01 10.70 11.71
C PHE A 149 2.87 9.72 11.44
N ASP A 150 2.26 9.82 10.27
CA ASP A 150 1.30 8.85 9.80
C ASP A 150 2.03 7.78 8.99
N GLU A 151 1.90 6.54 9.43
CA GLU A 151 2.58 5.37 8.85
C GLU A 151 4.10 5.49 8.76
N VAL A 152 4.70 5.78 9.91
CA VAL A 152 6.15 6.04 10.05
C VAL A 152 7.03 4.91 9.48
N ALA A 153 6.58 3.66 9.51
CA ALA A 153 7.30 2.52 8.93
C ALA A 153 7.50 2.62 7.39
N LEU A 154 6.84 3.55 6.71
CA LEU A 154 7.01 3.77 5.28
C LEU A 154 7.94 4.95 4.94
N MET A 155 8.52 5.57 5.96
CA MET A 155 9.43 6.72 5.81
C MET A 155 10.87 6.28 6.05
N PRO A 156 11.85 6.94 5.40
CA PRO A 156 13.26 6.73 5.69
C PRO A 156 13.61 7.12 7.13
N GLU A 157 14.52 6.39 7.72
CA GLU A 157 15.03 6.67 9.07
C GLU A 157 15.64 8.07 9.18
N SER A 158 16.40 8.49 8.17
CA SER A 158 17.02 9.81 8.08
C SER A 158 15.99 10.95 8.18
N PHE A 159 14.86 10.81 7.49
CA PHE A 159 13.79 11.80 7.54
C PHE A 159 13.15 11.90 8.93
N VAL A 160 12.86 10.78 9.57
CA VAL A 160 12.23 10.74 10.89
C VAL A 160 13.20 11.30 11.95
N ASN A 161 14.47 10.92 11.90
CA ASN A 161 15.51 11.43 12.79
C ASN A 161 15.69 12.94 12.61
N GLN A 162 15.66 13.44 11.38
CA GLN A 162 15.73 14.88 11.12
C GLN A 162 14.51 15.62 11.68
N ALA A 163 13.30 15.10 11.48
CA ALA A 163 12.07 15.71 11.95
C ALA A 163 12.02 15.79 13.49
N THR A 164 12.37 14.70 14.17
CA THR A 164 12.42 14.67 15.64
C THR A 164 13.50 15.60 16.21
N ALA A 165 14.68 15.70 15.55
CA ALA A 165 15.74 16.63 15.93
C ALA A 165 15.34 18.10 15.79
N ARG A 166 14.34 18.44 14.96
CA ARG A 166 13.80 19.83 14.86
C ARG A 166 12.84 20.19 15.98
N CYS A 167 12.39 19.23 16.78
CA CYS A 167 11.52 19.49 17.91
C CYS A 167 12.31 19.94 19.14
N SER A 168 12.82 21.18 19.11
CA SER A 168 13.67 21.77 20.14
C SER A 168 12.96 22.75 21.08
N VAL A 169 11.63 22.85 20.97
CA VAL A 169 10.82 23.64 21.90
C VAL A 169 10.61 22.84 23.18
N GLU A 170 10.71 23.48 24.35
CA GLU A 170 10.45 22.84 25.64
C GLU A 170 9.05 22.22 25.69
N GLY A 171 8.95 20.98 26.14
CA GLY A 171 7.69 20.22 26.18
C GLY A 171 7.28 19.62 24.84
N ALA A 172 8.15 19.61 23.82
CA ALA A 172 7.88 18.95 22.55
C ALA A 172 7.57 17.46 22.74
N LYS A 173 6.65 16.94 21.93
CA LYS A 173 6.24 15.52 21.97
C LYS A 173 6.04 14.97 20.56
N PHE A 174 6.08 13.62 20.44
CA PHE A 174 5.99 12.90 19.18
C PHE A 174 4.80 11.91 19.15
N TRP A 175 4.12 11.82 18.02
CA TRP A 175 3.10 10.80 17.75
C TRP A 175 3.52 9.97 16.55
N PHE A 176 3.51 8.64 16.70
CA PHE A 176 3.88 7.71 15.64
C PHE A 176 2.78 6.69 15.40
N SER A 177 2.12 6.77 14.24
CA SER A 177 1.19 5.75 13.77
C SER A 177 1.90 4.84 12.79
N CYS A 178 1.71 3.52 12.90
CA CYS A 178 2.21 2.58 11.91
C CYS A 178 1.44 1.26 11.85
N ASN A 179 1.52 0.63 10.70
CA ASN A 179 1.22 -0.79 10.55
C ASN A 179 2.53 -1.60 10.65
N PRO A 180 2.48 -2.83 11.19
CA PRO A 180 3.67 -3.65 11.29
C PRO A 180 4.27 -4.03 9.93
N ASN A 181 5.57 -4.18 9.93
CA ASN A 181 6.38 -4.63 8.81
C ASN A 181 7.29 -5.79 9.28
N SER A 182 8.50 -5.93 8.72
CA SER A 182 9.51 -6.87 9.18
C SER A 182 9.94 -6.58 10.62
N PRO A 183 10.24 -7.61 11.45
CA PRO A 183 10.84 -7.41 12.77
C PRO A 183 12.24 -6.79 12.70
N PHE A 184 12.89 -6.86 11.53
CA PHE A 184 14.21 -6.24 11.26
C PHE A 184 14.12 -4.79 10.79
N HIS A 185 12.94 -4.25 10.62
CA HIS A 185 12.70 -2.88 10.19
C HIS A 185 13.30 -1.87 11.17
N TRP A 186 13.93 -0.79 10.65
CA TRP A 186 14.61 0.22 11.46
C TRP A 186 13.73 0.80 12.58
N PHE A 187 12.46 1.11 12.30
CA PHE A 187 11.55 1.69 13.30
C PHE A 187 11.25 0.70 14.45
N LYS A 188 11.15 -0.60 14.14
CA LYS A 188 11.02 -1.65 15.17
C LYS A 188 12.26 -1.72 16.05
N LYS A 189 13.46 -1.67 15.43
CA LYS A 189 14.75 -1.77 16.14
C LYS A 189 15.04 -0.54 16.98
N GLU A 190 14.86 0.65 16.39
CA GLU A 190 15.32 1.90 17.00
C GLU A 190 14.28 2.54 17.92
N TRP A 191 12.99 2.31 17.72
CA TRP A 191 11.92 2.92 18.51
C TRP A 191 11.11 1.93 19.33
N ILE A 192 10.50 0.92 18.72
CA ILE A 192 9.58 0.01 19.44
C ILE A 192 10.35 -0.87 20.45
N ASN A 193 11.53 -1.35 20.08
CA ASN A 193 12.35 -2.15 20.99
C ASN A 193 13.05 -1.31 22.08
N LYS A 194 13.07 0.03 21.92
CA LYS A 194 13.73 0.98 22.84
C LYS A 194 12.73 1.94 23.51
N VAL A 195 11.47 1.52 23.68
CA VAL A 195 10.41 2.37 24.27
C VAL A 195 10.77 2.95 25.64
N THR A 196 11.51 2.22 26.46
CA THR A 196 11.95 2.69 27.78
C THR A 196 13.04 3.77 27.65
N GLU A 197 13.98 3.60 26.75
CA GLU A 197 15.07 4.55 26.52
C GLU A 197 14.53 5.90 26.00
N HIS A 198 13.57 5.86 25.10
CA HIS A 198 12.95 7.03 24.49
C HIS A 198 11.73 7.55 25.27
N LYS A 199 11.42 7.00 26.46
CA LYS A 199 10.21 7.35 27.23
C LYS A 199 8.95 7.35 26.38
N VAL A 200 8.69 6.25 25.65
CA VAL A 200 7.57 6.12 24.73
C VAL A 200 6.42 5.35 25.38
N LEU A 201 5.22 5.89 25.26
CA LEU A 201 3.99 5.15 25.50
C LEU A 201 3.69 4.29 24.26
N TYR A 202 3.81 2.97 24.41
CA TYR A 202 3.53 2.02 23.32
C TYR A 202 2.15 1.39 23.48
N LEU A 203 1.33 1.47 22.42
CA LEU A 203 -0.01 0.89 22.36
C LEU A 203 -0.17 0.06 21.09
N HIS A 204 -0.48 -1.21 21.25
CA HIS A 204 -0.78 -2.10 20.13
C HIS A 204 -2.29 -2.15 19.88
N PHE A 205 -2.71 -1.92 18.63
CA PHE A 205 -4.11 -1.84 18.19
C PHE A 205 -4.51 -3.03 17.32
N THR A 206 -5.72 -3.52 17.54
CA THR A 206 -6.41 -4.49 16.68
C THR A 206 -7.64 -3.84 16.04
N MET A 207 -8.28 -4.48 15.07
CA MET A 207 -9.53 -3.97 14.49
C MET A 207 -10.66 -3.84 15.52
N ASP A 208 -10.59 -4.62 16.62
CA ASP A 208 -11.60 -4.57 17.68
C ASP A 208 -11.48 -3.30 18.55
N ASP A 209 -10.36 -2.62 18.48
CA ASP A 209 -10.16 -1.33 19.14
C ASP A 209 -10.84 -0.16 18.40
N ASN A 210 -11.51 -0.42 17.25
CA ASN A 210 -12.26 0.58 16.49
C ASN A 210 -13.77 0.33 16.60
N PRO A 211 -14.49 1.02 17.49
CA PRO A 211 -15.95 0.85 17.67
C PRO A 211 -16.77 1.23 16.45
N SER A 212 -16.22 2.02 15.52
CA SER A 212 -16.94 2.42 14.29
C SER A 212 -16.86 1.39 13.17
N LEU A 213 -16.09 0.30 13.35
CA LEU A 213 -15.88 -0.71 12.32
C LEU A 213 -16.89 -1.86 12.49
N SER A 214 -17.78 -2.04 11.50
CA SER A 214 -18.75 -3.14 11.52
C SER A 214 -18.09 -4.51 11.30
N GLU A 215 -18.72 -5.57 11.80
CA GLU A 215 -18.23 -6.95 11.61
C GLU A 215 -18.14 -7.35 10.13
N ASP A 216 -19.05 -6.89 9.27
CA ASP A 216 -19.00 -7.14 7.84
C ASP A 216 -17.75 -6.53 7.20
N VAL A 217 -17.37 -5.33 7.62
CA VAL A 217 -16.13 -4.69 7.16
C VAL A 217 -14.91 -5.46 7.66
N LYS A 218 -14.88 -5.85 8.95
CA LYS A 218 -13.78 -6.65 9.50
C LYS A 218 -13.61 -7.97 8.74
N ASN A 219 -14.69 -8.69 8.47
CA ASN A 219 -14.67 -9.95 7.75
C ASN A 219 -14.16 -9.78 6.32
N ARG A 220 -14.58 -8.70 5.62
CA ARG A 220 -14.05 -8.38 4.30
C ARG A 220 -12.53 -8.18 4.31
N TYR A 221 -11.98 -7.47 5.30
CA TYR A 221 -10.54 -7.29 5.44
C TYR A 221 -9.83 -8.60 5.77
N LYS A 222 -10.39 -9.43 6.65
CA LYS A 222 -9.84 -10.76 6.97
C LYS A 222 -9.76 -11.68 5.75
N THR A 223 -10.70 -11.59 4.83
CA THR A 223 -10.71 -12.38 3.60
C THR A 223 -9.72 -11.85 2.56
N LEU A 224 -9.50 -10.53 2.54
CA LEU A 224 -8.66 -9.87 1.54
C LEU A 224 -7.16 -10.16 1.71
N TYR A 225 -6.69 -10.28 2.96
CA TYR A 225 -5.28 -10.51 3.25
C TYR A 225 -4.99 -11.98 3.53
N THR A 226 -3.83 -12.45 3.09
CA THR A 226 -3.36 -13.83 3.29
C THR A 226 -1.87 -13.85 3.69
N GLY A 227 -1.38 -15.00 4.16
CA GLY A 227 0.04 -15.18 4.45
C GLY A 227 0.62 -14.15 5.41
N VAL A 228 1.77 -13.58 5.06
CA VAL A 228 2.48 -12.57 5.86
C VAL A 228 1.66 -11.28 6.01
N PHE A 229 0.92 -10.89 4.97
CA PHE A 229 0.10 -9.68 5.00
C PHE A 229 -1.10 -9.81 5.96
N TYR A 230 -1.70 -11.01 6.07
CA TYR A 230 -2.71 -11.28 7.10
C TYR A 230 -2.14 -11.09 8.50
N LYS A 231 -0.95 -11.64 8.74
CA LYS A 231 -0.27 -11.51 10.05
C LYS A 231 0.02 -10.04 10.40
N ARG A 232 0.47 -9.25 9.43
CA ARG A 232 0.81 -7.82 9.63
C ARG A 232 -0.42 -6.94 9.74
N TYR A 233 -1.31 -7.01 8.77
CA TYR A 233 -2.38 -6.03 8.61
C TYR A 233 -3.66 -6.40 9.36
N ILE A 234 -3.91 -7.71 9.57
CA ILE A 234 -5.08 -8.17 10.32
C ILE A 234 -4.75 -8.45 11.79
N LEU A 235 -3.68 -9.22 12.04
CA LEU A 235 -3.27 -9.54 13.40
C LEU A 235 -2.38 -8.47 14.04
N GLY A 236 -1.85 -7.53 13.27
CA GLY A 236 -1.00 -6.44 13.75
C GLY A 236 0.40 -6.90 14.20
N LEU A 237 0.94 -7.98 13.64
CA LEU A 237 2.18 -8.60 14.09
C LEU A 237 3.38 -8.15 13.25
N TRP A 238 4.49 -7.85 13.91
CA TRP A 238 5.78 -7.65 13.27
C TRP A 238 6.38 -9.02 12.91
N VAL A 239 6.22 -9.43 11.66
CA VAL A 239 6.65 -10.73 11.16
C VAL A 239 7.43 -10.58 9.86
N ALA A 240 8.43 -11.44 9.69
CA ALA A 240 9.22 -11.51 8.47
C ALA A 240 8.39 -12.10 7.32
N ALA A 241 8.62 -11.58 6.12
CA ALA A 241 8.18 -12.24 4.89
C ALA A 241 9.24 -13.30 4.56
N ASP A 242 8.97 -14.55 4.94
CA ASP A 242 9.89 -15.68 4.84
C ASP A 242 9.22 -16.85 4.13
N GLY A 243 10.01 -17.67 3.43
CA GLY A 243 9.55 -18.84 2.71
C GLY A 243 8.83 -18.50 1.39
N ILE A 244 7.93 -19.38 0.97
CA ILE A 244 7.20 -19.29 -0.30
C ILE A 244 6.22 -18.11 -0.29
N VAL A 245 6.18 -17.37 -1.40
CA VAL A 245 5.33 -16.17 -1.56
C VAL A 245 3.85 -16.55 -1.60
N TYR A 246 3.52 -17.66 -2.27
CA TYR A 246 2.14 -18.13 -2.45
C TYR A 246 1.89 -19.48 -1.74
N PRO A 247 1.96 -19.56 -0.41
CA PRO A 247 1.78 -20.83 0.32
C PRO A 247 0.36 -21.40 0.23
N MET A 248 -0.60 -20.60 -0.27
CA MET A 248 -1.98 -21.03 -0.53
C MET A 248 -2.15 -21.72 -1.89
N PHE A 249 -1.14 -21.69 -2.76
CA PHE A 249 -1.21 -22.37 -4.05
C PHE A 249 -1.17 -23.89 -3.84
N ASP A 250 -2.18 -24.55 -4.37
CA ASP A 250 -2.32 -26.00 -4.34
C ASP A 250 -2.58 -26.47 -5.78
N PRO A 251 -1.66 -27.22 -6.41
CA PRO A 251 -1.85 -27.71 -7.77
C PRO A 251 -3.15 -28.51 -7.97
N ASP A 252 -3.60 -29.29 -6.98
CA ASP A 252 -4.82 -30.07 -7.08
C ASP A 252 -6.09 -29.21 -7.12
N VAL A 253 -6.00 -27.97 -6.62
CA VAL A 253 -7.12 -27.01 -6.56
C VAL A 253 -7.04 -25.97 -7.68
N HIS A 254 -5.83 -25.49 -7.99
CA HIS A 254 -5.62 -24.35 -8.86
C HIS A 254 -5.19 -24.72 -10.27
N ALA A 255 -4.60 -25.92 -10.50
CA ALA A 255 -4.23 -26.40 -11.82
C ALA A 255 -5.36 -27.28 -12.37
N VAL A 256 -6.35 -26.67 -13.02
CA VAL A 256 -7.57 -27.34 -13.48
C VAL A 256 -7.87 -26.98 -14.93
N GLN A 257 -8.35 -27.94 -15.68
CA GLN A 257 -8.79 -27.69 -17.06
C GLN A 257 -10.16 -27.03 -17.06
N LEU A 258 -10.25 -25.81 -17.61
CA LEU A 258 -11.51 -25.08 -17.74
C LEU A 258 -11.78 -24.71 -19.20
N LYS A 259 -12.96 -25.10 -19.71
CA LYS A 259 -13.47 -24.61 -20.99
C LYS A 259 -14.67 -23.71 -20.73
N ARG A 260 -14.56 -22.45 -21.08
CA ARG A 260 -15.59 -21.42 -20.87
C ARG A 260 -15.70 -20.51 -22.09
N ASN A 261 -16.84 -19.89 -22.25
CA ASN A 261 -16.98 -18.73 -23.13
C ASN A 261 -16.48 -17.51 -22.34
N TRP A 262 -15.19 -17.23 -22.46
CA TRP A 262 -14.55 -16.16 -21.72
C TRP A 262 -15.18 -14.81 -22.07
N THR A 263 -15.39 -13.97 -21.08
CA THR A 263 -15.88 -12.59 -21.29
C THR A 263 -14.82 -11.76 -22.00
N ARG A 264 -13.54 -11.98 -21.66
CA ARG A 264 -12.37 -11.40 -22.32
C ARG A 264 -11.26 -12.44 -22.41
N ILE A 265 -10.47 -12.33 -23.48
CA ILE A 265 -9.20 -13.05 -23.63
C ILE A 265 -8.10 -11.99 -23.85
N PHE A 266 -7.01 -12.12 -23.14
CA PHE A 266 -5.86 -11.23 -23.25
C PHE A 266 -4.57 -12.00 -23.03
N VAL A 267 -3.44 -11.37 -23.39
CA VAL A 267 -2.11 -11.95 -23.22
C VAL A 267 -1.29 -11.06 -22.28
N ALA A 268 -0.51 -11.69 -21.44
CA ALA A 268 0.56 -11.04 -20.71
C ALA A 268 1.89 -11.73 -20.96
N GLY A 269 2.99 -10.98 -20.89
CA GLY A 269 4.31 -11.55 -21.06
C GLY A 269 5.36 -10.82 -20.22
N ASP A 270 6.34 -11.61 -19.77
CA ASP A 270 7.60 -11.14 -19.27
C ASP A 270 8.67 -11.42 -20.32
N PHE A 271 9.46 -10.40 -20.67
CA PHE A 271 10.38 -10.44 -21.80
C PHE A 271 11.83 -10.23 -21.36
N GLY A 272 12.66 -11.22 -21.61
CA GLY A 272 14.09 -11.16 -21.42
C GLY A 272 14.87 -11.77 -22.61
N ILE A 273 15.94 -11.10 -23.06
CA ILE A 273 16.77 -11.62 -24.15
C ILE A 273 17.73 -12.71 -23.65
N GLN A 274 18.34 -12.50 -22.50
CA GLN A 274 19.25 -13.48 -21.86
C GLN A 274 18.52 -14.38 -20.86
N ASN A 275 17.48 -13.85 -20.22
CA ASN A 275 16.62 -14.57 -19.32
C ASN A 275 15.46 -15.22 -20.10
N ALA A 276 14.56 -15.89 -19.39
CA ALA A 276 13.41 -16.47 -20.05
C ALA A 276 12.46 -15.37 -20.57
N THR A 277 11.88 -15.65 -21.74
CA THR A 277 10.70 -14.94 -22.26
C THR A 277 9.50 -15.84 -22.10
N THR A 278 8.45 -15.32 -21.48
CA THR A 278 7.21 -16.08 -21.26
C THR A 278 6.00 -15.27 -21.69
N PHE A 279 5.04 -15.96 -22.35
CA PHE A 279 3.72 -15.41 -22.66
C PHE A 279 2.65 -16.31 -22.06
N GLY A 280 1.58 -15.71 -21.57
CA GLY A 280 0.39 -16.44 -21.09
C GLY A 280 -0.87 -15.93 -21.77
N ILE A 281 -1.73 -16.84 -22.16
CA ILE A 281 -3.09 -16.53 -22.59
C ILE A 281 -3.99 -16.62 -21.37
N PHE A 282 -4.73 -15.56 -21.10
CA PHE A 282 -5.60 -15.45 -19.94
C PHE A 282 -7.05 -15.22 -20.39
N GLY A 283 -7.97 -15.90 -19.74
CA GLY A 283 -9.40 -15.68 -19.84
C GLY A 283 -9.98 -15.09 -18.58
N TYR A 284 -10.82 -14.09 -18.70
CA TYR A 284 -11.65 -13.58 -17.61
C TYR A 284 -13.10 -13.96 -17.81
N TYR A 285 -13.73 -14.54 -16.78
CA TYR A 285 -15.14 -14.94 -16.77
C TYR A 285 -15.92 -14.07 -15.77
N ALA A 286 -16.62 -13.08 -16.28
CA ALA A 286 -17.28 -12.06 -15.47
C ALA A 286 -18.34 -12.59 -14.50
N PRO A 287 -19.20 -13.59 -14.85
CA PRO A 287 -20.21 -14.09 -13.92
C PRO A 287 -19.65 -14.63 -12.61
N GLU A 288 -18.44 -15.21 -12.63
CA GLU A 288 -17.78 -15.75 -11.44
C GLU A 288 -16.67 -14.82 -10.92
N ARG A 289 -16.38 -13.71 -11.62
CA ARG A 289 -15.23 -12.82 -11.37
C ARG A 289 -13.93 -13.64 -11.28
N ARG A 290 -13.73 -14.55 -12.21
CA ARG A 290 -12.65 -15.56 -12.22
C ARG A 290 -11.70 -15.30 -13.37
N TYR A 291 -10.41 -15.39 -13.05
CA TYR A 291 -9.33 -15.47 -14.02
C TYR A 291 -8.88 -16.91 -14.22
N HIS A 292 -8.46 -17.24 -15.44
CA HIS A 292 -7.87 -18.52 -15.77
C HIS A 292 -6.76 -18.33 -16.80
N GLN A 293 -5.59 -18.89 -16.53
CA GLN A 293 -4.53 -18.98 -17.53
C GLN A 293 -4.76 -20.20 -18.40
N ILE A 294 -5.08 -19.97 -19.68
CA ILE A 294 -5.50 -20.99 -20.64
C ILE A 294 -4.30 -21.76 -21.17
N ALA A 295 -3.19 -21.05 -21.45
CA ALA A 295 -1.96 -21.62 -21.97
C ALA A 295 -0.76 -20.79 -21.58
N SER A 296 0.44 -21.39 -21.62
CA SER A 296 1.71 -20.75 -21.36
C SER A 296 2.73 -21.09 -22.43
N TYR A 297 3.47 -20.08 -22.89
CA TYR A 297 4.69 -20.20 -23.69
C TYR A 297 5.87 -19.82 -22.80
N TYR A 298 6.93 -20.61 -22.86
CA TYR A 298 8.16 -20.38 -22.10
C TYR A 298 9.38 -20.70 -23.01
N HIS A 299 10.33 -19.78 -23.09
CA HIS A 299 11.58 -19.95 -23.81
C HIS A 299 12.73 -19.34 -23.02
N SER A 300 13.72 -20.16 -22.67
CA SER A 300 14.92 -19.70 -21.96
C SER A 300 15.99 -19.29 -22.96
N GLY A 301 16.31 -18.01 -23.04
CA GLY A 301 17.40 -17.53 -23.90
C GLY A 301 18.76 -18.10 -23.51
N ARG A 302 18.89 -18.59 -22.27
CA ARG A 302 20.11 -19.21 -21.75
C ARG A 302 20.25 -20.70 -22.17
N ASP A 303 19.15 -21.44 -22.12
CA ASP A 303 19.15 -22.90 -22.35
C ASP A 303 18.77 -23.26 -23.78
N ASP A 304 17.81 -22.51 -24.39
CA ASP A 304 17.25 -22.79 -25.71
C ASP A 304 17.86 -21.91 -26.83
N GLY A 305 18.77 -20.99 -26.46
CA GLY A 305 19.37 -20.02 -27.37
C GLY A 305 18.59 -18.71 -27.47
N GLN A 306 19.32 -17.63 -27.76
CA GLN A 306 18.75 -16.29 -27.85
C GLN A 306 17.94 -16.11 -29.13
N LYS A 307 16.80 -15.47 -29.01
CA LYS A 307 15.93 -15.04 -30.12
C LYS A 307 15.89 -13.51 -30.22
N THR A 308 15.64 -13.02 -31.41
CA THR A 308 15.35 -11.62 -31.68
C THR A 308 13.91 -11.27 -31.28
N THR A 309 13.62 -9.98 -31.14
CA THR A 309 12.23 -9.51 -30.89
C THR A 309 11.26 -9.94 -31.99
N LYS A 310 11.75 -10.03 -33.23
CA LYS A 310 10.96 -10.50 -34.37
C LYS A 310 10.62 -11.99 -34.26
N GLU A 311 11.59 -12.84 -33.92
CA GLU A 311 11.36 -14.26 -33.71
C GLU A 311 10.38 -14.51 -32.57
N TYR A 312 10.47 -13.76 -31.46
CA TYR A 312 9.48 -13.82 -30.40
C TYR A 312 8.08 -13.32 -30.83
N ALA A 313 8.01 -12.33 -31.73
CA ALA A 313 6.73 -11.91 -32.30
C ALA A 313 6.12 -13.00 -33.18
N ASP A 314 6.94 -13.73 -33.94
CA ASP A 314 6.50 -14.86 -34.76
C ASP A 314 6.05 -16.03 -33.87
N ASP A 315 6.79 -16.37 -32.82
CA ASP A 315 6.40 -17.37 -31.83
C ASP A 315 5.07 -17.02 -31.16
N LEU A 316 4.87 -15.75 -30.80
CA LEU A 316 3.62 -15.31 -30.19
C LEU A 316 2.42 -15.47 -31.15
N LYS A 317 2.60 -15.16 -32.45
CA LYS A 317 1.54 -15.39 -33.46
C LYS A 317 1.22 -16.88 -33.58
N GLN A 318 2.23 -17.74 -33.61
CA GLN A 318 2.06 -19.18 -33.66
C GLN A 318 1.36 -19.70 -32.40
N PHE A 319 1.77 -19.21 -31.22
CA PHE A 319 1.15 -19.57 -29.93
C PHE A 319 -0.35 -19.20 -29.86
N LEU A 320 -0.72 -18.03 -30.40
CA LEU A 320 -2.11 -17.62 -30.51
C LEU A 320 -2.91 -18.52 -31.49
N ALA A 321 -2.30 -18.87 -32.62
CA ALA A 321 -2.90 -19.73 -33.63
C ALA A 321 -3.11 -21.16 -33.11
N ASP A 322 -2.13 -21.75 -32.44
CA ASP A 322 -2.19 -23.10 -31.87
C ASP A 322 -3.28 -23.21 -30.79
N ASN A 323 -3.55 -22.15 -30.07
CA ASN A 323 -4.60 -22.11 -29.05
C ASN A 323 -5.96 -21.63 -29.58
N LEU A 324 -6.06 -21.29 -30.87
CA LEU A 324 -7.28 -20.82 -31.53
C LEU A 324 -7.91 -19.60 -30.82
N VAL A 325 -7.10 -18.67 -30.34
CA VAL A 325 -7.55 -17.49 -29.60
C VAL A 325 -7.12 -16.20 -30.27
N MET A 326 -7.96 -15.19 -30.11
CA MET A 326 -7.66 -13.81 -30.52
C MET A 326 -7.81 -12.91 -29.27
N PRO A 327 -6.71 -12.39 -28.73
CA PRO A 327 -6.77 -11.55 -27.54
C PRO A 327 -7.23 -10.13 -27.88
N GLU A 328 -7.89 -9.45 -26.93
CA GLU A 328 -8.25 -8.05 -27.05
C GLU A 328 -7.00 -7.16 -26.96
N TYR A 329 -6.05 -7.53 -26.10
CA TYR A 329 -4.80 -6.80 -25.93
C TYR A 329 -3.67 -7.73 -25.46
N ILE A 330 -2.44 -7.23 -25.62
CA ILE A 330 -1.21 -7.85 -25.11
C ILE A 330 -0.55 -6.86 -24.16
N THR A 331 -0.25 -7.29 -22.94
CA THR A 331 0.49 -6.50 -21.96
C THR A 331 1.87 -7.09 -21.69
N LEU A 332 2.89 -6.24 -21.69
CA LEU A 332 4.29 -6.65 -21.48
C LEU A 332 4.94 -5.77 -20.42
N ASP A 333 5.94 -6.30 -19.74
CA ASP A 333 6.79 -5.54 -18.81
C ASP A 333 7.08 -4.13 -19.34
N PRO A 334 7.02 -3.08 -18.49
CA PRO A 334 7.40 -1.72 -18.89
C PRO A 334 8.82 -1.59 -19.45
N SER A 335 9.77 -2.44 -19.04
CA SER A 335 11.14 -2.47 -19.56
C SER A 335 11.23 -3.09 -20.96
N ALA A 336 10.25 -3.91 -21.37
CA ALA A 336 10.19 -4.56 -22.69
C ALA A 336 9.78 -3.60 -23.83
N ALA A 337 10.26 -2.35 -23.81
CA ALA A 337 9.94 -1.37 -24.83
C ALA A 337 10.29 -1.81 -26.27
N PRO A 338 11.45 -2.45 -26.54
CA PRO A 338 11.77 -2.94 -27.88
C PRO A 338 10.74 -3.95 -28.40
N MET A 339 10.32 -4.89 -27.57
CA MET A 339 9.34 -5.91 -27.94
C MET A 339 7.96 -5.29 -28.21
N ARG A 340 7.51 -4.32 -27.38
CA ARG A 340 6.26 -3.60 -27.63
C ARG A 340 6.28 -2.81 -28.96
N VAL A 341 7.43 -2.22 -29.32
CA VAL A 341 7.60 -1.52 -30.60
C VAL A 341 7.52 -2.52 -31.77
N GLU A 342 8.14 -3.68 -31.64
CA GLU A 342 8.09 -4.74 -32.66
C GLU A 342 6.65 -5.21 -32.89
N LEU A 343 5.93 -5.56 -31.83
CA LEU A 343 4.52 -6.00 -31.95
C LEU A 343 3.61 -4.92 -32.54
N ARG A 344 3.80 -3.64 -32.20
CA ARG A 344 3.00 -2.53 -32.76
C ARG A 344 3.28 -2.32 -34.24
N LYS A 345 4.46 -2.63 -34.73
CA LYS A 345 4.84 -2.51 -36.14
C LYS A 345 4.42 -3.72 -36.97
N ASP A 346 4.19 -4.87 -36.33
CA ASP A 346 3.80 -6.08 -37.03
C ASP A 346 2.37 -5.96 -37.58
N PRO A 347 2.18 -6.12 -38.89
CA PRO A 347 0.86 -5.97 -39.55
C PRO A 347 -0.21 -6.95 -39.03
N TYR A 348 0.21 -8.07 -38.46
CA TYR A 348 -0.72 -9.06 -37.90
C TYR A 348 -1.52 -8.45 -36.74
N PHE A 349 -0.82 -7.90 -35.72
CA PHE A 349 -1.49 -7.35 -34.53
C PHE A 349 -2.34 -6.12 -34.87
N ALA A 350 -1.81 -5.23 -35.72
CA ALA A 350 -2.54 -4.04 -36.18
C ALA A 350 -3.82 -4.41 -36.93
N ARG A 351 -3.76 -5.40 -37.85
CA ARG A 351 -4.93 -5.84 -38.64
C ARG A 351 -6.03 -6.46 -37.78
N HIS A 352 -5.65 -7.13 -36.68
CA HIS A 352 -6.60 -7.76 -35.79
C HIS A 352 -7.07 -6.83 -34.66
N GLY A 353 -6.62 -5.58 -34.63
CA GLY A 353 -7.01 -4.58 -33.63
C GLY A 353 -6.55 -4.92 -32.22
N ILE A 354 -5.40 -5.61 -32.08
CA ILE A 354 -4.85 -6.02 -30.79
C ILE A 354 -4.02 -4.88 -30.18
N ASP A 355 -4.45 -4.34 -29.06
CA ASP A 355 -3.73 -3.29 -28.37
C ASP A 355 -2.47 -3.82 -27.66
N ILE A 356 -1.35 -3.09 -27.78
CA ILE A 356 -0.07 -3.43 -27.13
C ILE A 356 0.20 -2.46 -26.00
N LEU A 357 0.11 -2.91 -24.77
CA LEU A 357 0.12 -2.10 -23.55
C LEU A 357 1.35 -2.34 -22.67
N PRO A 358 1.85 -1.35 -21.93
CA PRO A 358 2.77 -1.57 -20.83
C PRO A 358 2.03 -2.15 -19.63
N ALA A 359 2.62 -3.14 -18.97
CA ALA A 359 2.03 -3.78 -17.80
C ALA A 359 2.03 -2.86 -16.57
N LYS A 360 1.12 -3.13 -15.66
CA LYS A 360 1.12 -2.57 -14.30
C LYS A 360 1.95 -3.50 -13.41
N ASN A 361 3.13 -3.03 -12.95
CA ASN A 361 4.15 -3.89 -12.37
C ASN A 361 4.45 -3.67 -10.87
N ARG A 362 3.52 -3.08 -10.10
CA ARG A 362 3.72 -2.99 -8.64
C ARG A 362 3.80 -4.39 -8.02
N VAL A 363 4.98 -4.74 -7.50
CA VAL A 363 5.28 -6.09 -7.00
C VAL A 363 4.44 -6.42 -5.78
N ASP A 364 4.51 -5.59 -4.74
CA ASP A 364 3.82 -5.83 -3.45
C ASP A 364 2.31 -5.98 -3.63
N LEU A 365 1.70 -5.01 -4.30
CA LEU A 365 0.27 -5.01 -4.56
C LEU A 365 -0.13 -6.19 -5.45
N GLY A 366 0.67 -6.49 -6.47
CA GLY A 366 0.42 -7.61 -7.37
C GLY A 366 0.47 -8.95 -6.64
N ILE A 367 1.43 -9.16 -5.73
CA ILE A 367 1.50 -10.35 -4.88
C ILE A 367 0.23 -10.47 -4.03
N GLN A 368 -0.22 -9.38 -3.40
CA GLN A 368 -1.43 -9.40 -2.57
C GLN A 368 -2.69 -9.73 -3.38
N VAL A 369 -2.84 -9.14 -4.58
CA VAL A 369 -3.99 -9.38 -5.46
C VAL A 369 -4.00 -10.84 -5.96
N VAL A 370 -2.86 -11.38 -6.39
CA VAL A 370 -2.76 -12.79 -6.81
C VAL A 370 -3.05 -13.72 -5.63
N SER A 371 -2.49 -13.44 -4.44
CA SER A 371 -2.75 -14.21 -3.21
C SER A 371 -4.24 -14.24 -2.85
N PHE A 372 -4.91 -13.09 -2.92
CA PHE A 372 -6.35 -12.97 -2.71
C PHE A 372 -7.13 -13.85 -3.69
N LEU A 373 -6.82 -13.78 -4.99
CA LEU A 373 -7.51 -14.55 -6.01
C LEU A 373 -7.30 -16.07 -5.87
N LEU A 374 -6.10 -16.49 -5.47
CA LEU A 374 -5.80 -17.90 -5.17
C LEU A 374 -6.63 -18.36 -3.95
N ASN A 375 -6.61 -17.59 -2.86
CA ASN A 375 -7.35 -17.93 -1.64
C ASN A 375 -8.86 -18.03 -1.87
N GLU A 376 -9.42 -17.14 -2.69
CA GLU A 376 -10.83 -17.15 -3.11
C GLU A 376 -11.14 -18.16 -4.23
N ARG A 377 -10.15 -18.91 -4.69
CA ARG A 377 -10.24 -19.83 -5.83
C ARG A 377 -10.76 -19.15 -7.11
N LYS A 378 -10.42 -17.86 -7.26
CA LYS A 378 -10.79 -17.03 -8.42
C LYS A 378 -9.66 -16.88 -9.44
N PHE A 379 -8.49 -17.44 -9.17
CA PHE A 379 -7.43 -17.64 -10.15
C PHE A 379 -7.11 -19.13 -10.26
N THR A 380 -7.06 -19.63 -11.50
CA THR A 380 -6.69 -21.00 -11.84
C THR A 380 -5.86 -20.99 -13.11
N LEU A 381 -5.17 -22.09 -13.40
CA LEU A 381 -4.42 -22.26 -14.64
C LEU A 381 -4.61 -23.67 -15.21
N ASP A 382 -4.44 -23.81 -16.53
CA ASP A 382 -4.50 -25.12 -17.18
C ASP A 382 -3.30 -25.98 -16.72
N PRO A 383 -3.49 -27.28 -16.45
CA PRO A 383 -2.40 -28.18 -16.04
C PRO A 383 -1.22 -28.25 -17.04
N SER A 384 -1.42 -27.86 -18.31
CA SER A 384 -0.35 -27.77 -19.30
C SER A 384 0.64 -26.61 -19.04
N CYS A 385 0.28 -25.66 -18.16
CA CYS A 385 1.17 -24.55 -17.76
C CYS A 385 2.22 -25.00 -16.73
N ILE A 386 3.02 -26.00 -17.09
CA ILE A 386 3.93 -26.71 -16.17
C ILE A 386 4.92 -25.76 -15.50
N LYS A 387 5.56 -24.86 -16.26
CA LYS A 387 6.54 -23.91 -15.71
C LYS A 387 5.93 -22.93 -14.73
N ASP A 388 4.72 -22.46 -14.99
CA ASP A 388 3.99 -21.59 -14.07
C ASP A 388 3.66 -22.31 -12.76
N ILE A 389 3.25 -23.58 -12.82
CA ILE A 389 2.99 -24.42 -11.65
C ILE A 389 4.27 -24.62 -10.84
N GLU A 390 5.40 -24.94 -11.50
CA GLU A 390 6.70 -25.08 -10.85
C GLU A 390 7.11 -23.80 -10.13
N GLU A 391 7.03 -22.63 -10.79
CA GLU A 391 7.39 -21.35 -10.21
C GLU A 391 6.48 -20.97 -9.03
N PHE A 392 5.18 -21.25 -9.06
CA PHE A 392 4.31 -21.03 -7.90
C PHE A 392 4.80 -21.76 -6.64
N THR A 393 5.40 -22.94 -6.80
CA THR A 393 5.88 -23.76 -5.67
C THR A 393 7.27 -23.36 -5.18
N THR A 394 8.04 -22.64 -5.99
CA THR A 394 9.43 -22.25 -5.69
C THR A 394 9.62 -20.75 -5.47
N TYR A 395 8.68 -19.91 -5.89
CA TYR A 395 8.76 -18.46 -5.75
C TYR A 395 8.81 -18.05 -4.28
N ALA A 396 9.93 -17.50 -3.84
CA ALA A 396 10.23 -17.29 -2.44
C ALA A 396 10.73 -15.86 -2.14
N TRP A 397 10.59 -15.47 -0.89
CA TRP A 397 11.20 -14.26 -0.36
C TRP A 397 12.71 -14.44 -0.21
N ASP A 398 13.47 -13.35 -0.43
CA ASP A 398 14.93 -13.32 -0.31
C ASP A 398 15.32 -13.18 1.18
N SER A 399 15.74 -14.29 1.80
CA SER A 399 16.15 -14.32 3.20
C SER A 399 17.39 -13.46 3.48
N ASP A 400 18.34 -13.35 2.54
CA ASP A 400 19.57 -12.58 2.72
C ASP A 400 19.31 -11.07 2.74
N LYS A 401 18.32 -10.62 1.97
CA LYS A 401 17.85 -9.23 2.00
C LYS A 401 16.99 -8.93 3.20
N LEU A 402 16.19 -9.91 3.62
CA LEU A 402 15.34 -9.81 4.78
C LEU A 402 16.14 -9.51 6.06
N ASP A 403 17.30 -10.14 6.26
CA ASP A 403 18.20 -9.90 7.39
C ASP A 403 18.74 -8.46 7.40
N LYS A 404 18.75 -7.81 6.26
CA LYS A 404 19.11 -6.39 6.08
C LYS A 404 17.91 -5.44 6.21
N GLY A 405 16.73 -5.97 6.52
CA GLY A 405 15.48 -5.22 6.65
C GLY A 405 14.81 -4.87 5.32
N VAL A 406 15.26 -5.47 4.21
CA VAL A 406 14.69 -5.29 2.87
C VAL A 406 13.90 -6.53 2.48
N GLU A 407 12.62 -6.36 2.17
CA GLU A 407 11.75 -7.44 1.71
C GLU A 407 11.64 -7.41 0.19
N GLU A 408 12.30 -8.35 -0.43
CA GLU A 408 12.24 -8.58 -1.87
C GLU A 408 12.07 -10.07 -2.15
N VAL A 409 11.58 -10.39 -3.31
CA VAL A 409 11.52 -11.77 -3.82
C VAL A 409 12.82 -12.16 -4.49
N ILE A 410 13.15 -13.45 -4.47
CA ILE A 410 14.29 -13.99 -5.20
C ILE A 410 14.02 -13.82 -6.70
N LYS A 411 14.95 -13.14 -7.39
CA LYS A 411 14.88 -12.85 -8.82
C LYS A 411 15.58 -13.96 -9.65
N ILE A 412 15.17 -15.20 -9.41
CA ILE A 412 15.62 -16.40 -10.12
C ILE A 412 14.38 -17.22 -10.45
N ASP A 413 14.17 -17.54 -11.71
CA ASP A 413 13.02 -18.30 -12.21
C ASP A 413 11.67 -17.72 -11.67
N ASP A 414 11.50 -16.40 -11.82
CA ASP A 414 10.32 -15.67 -11.39
C ASP A 414 9.47 -15.10 -12.56
N HIS A 415 9.82 -15.49 -13.78
CA HIS A 415 9.25 -14.92 -15.01
C HIS A 415 7.77 -15.23 -15.20
N ALA A 416 7.34 -16.46 -14.82
CA ALA A 416 5.92 -16.80 -14.87
C ALA A 416 5.12 -16.07 -13.81
N MET A 417 5.69 -15.83 -12.62
CA MET A 417 5.04 -15.08 -11.54
C MET A 417 4.88 -13.62 -11.92
N ASP A 418 5.90 -13.02 -12.53
CA ASP A 418 5.86 -11.65 -13.03
C ASP A 418 4.80 -11.50 -14.14
N LYS A 419 4.77 -12.43 -15.12
CA LYS A 419 3.74 -12.49 -16.16
C LYS A 419 2.32 -12.56 -15.59
N ILE A 420 2.07 -13.43 -14.61
CA ILE A 420 0.75 -13.58 -13.97
C ILE A 420 0.35 -12.28 -13.24
N ARG A 421 1.27 -11.65 -12.52
CA ARG A 421 1.03 -10.34 -11.89
C ARG A 421 0.68 -9.27 -12.93
N TYR A 422 1.43 -9.23 -14.04
CA TYR A 422 1.16 -8.28 -15.13
C TYR A 422 -0.23 -8.49 -15.74
N ALA A 423 -0.61 -9.75 -15.97
CA ALA A 423 -1.92 -10.10 -16.49
C ALA A 423 -3.05 -9.57 -15.59
N ILE A 424 -3.04 -10.00 -14.34
CA ILE A 424 -4.11 -9.72 -13.38
C ILE A 424 -4.19 -8.23 -13.05
N MET A 425 -3.05 -7.60 -12.75
CA MET A 425 -3.02 -6.18 -12.39
C MET A 425 -3.44 -5.27 -13.55
N THR A 426 -2.97 -5.56 -14.76
CA THR A 426 -3.31 -4.73 -15.92
C THR A 426 -4.79 -4.88 -16.27
N ASP A 427 -5.31 -6.11 -16.35
CA ASP A 427 -6.75 -6.34 -16.63
C ASP A 427 -7.64 -5.71 -15.57
N SER A 428 -7.27 -5.89 -14.30
CA SER A 428 -8.08 -5.37 -13.19
C SER A 428 -8.19 -3.85 -13.22
N ILE A 429 -7.10 -3.16 -13.48
CA ILE A 429 -7.08 -1.69 -13.55
C ILE A 429 -7.76 -1.18 -14.84
N LEU A 430 -7.53 -1.86 -15.96
CA LEU A 430 -8.08 -1.44 -17.25
C LEU A 430 -9.61 -1.57 -17.30
N ASN A 431 -10.13 -2.62 -16.70
CA ASN A 431 -11.55 -3.03 -16.80
C ASN A 431 -12.32 -2.88 -15.49
N GLY A 432 -11.71 -2.38 -14.43
CA GLY A 432 -12.37 -2.15 -13.14
C GLY A 432 -12.85 -3.44 -12.44
N THR A 433 -12.22 -4.60 -12.72
CA THR A 433 -12.71 -5.89 -12.23
C THR A 433 -12.49 -6.13 -10.75
N LEU A 434 -11.43 -5.55 -10.19
CA LEU A 434 -11.03 -5.64 -8.79
C LEU A 434 -10.85 -4.26 -8.14
N ASP A 435 -11.52 -3.22 -8.64
CA ASP A 435 -11.33 -1.83 -8.18
C ASP A 435 -11.49 -1.68 -6.66
N LYS A 436 -12.47 -2.38 -6.08
CA LYS A 436 -12.73 -2.31 -4.65
C LYS A 436 -11.61 -2.96 -3.84
N GLU A 437 -11.18 -4.14 -4.26
CA GLU A 437 -10.13 -4.92 -3.64
C GLU A 437 -8.78 -4.18 -3.78
N ILE A 438 -8.43 -3.75 -4.98
CA ILE A 438 -7.23 -2.97 -5.26
C ILE A 438 -7.23 -1.65 -4.46
N ALA A 439 -8.34 -0.91 -4.47
CA ALA A 439 -8.43 0.35 -3.72
C ALA A 439 -8.26 0.18 -2.20
N ILE A 440 -8.61 -0.99 -1.67
CA ILE A 440 -8.36 -1.32 -0.26
C ILE A 440 -6.88 -1.62 -0.06
N LEU A 441 -6.30 -2.50 -0.88
CA LEU A 441 -4.90 -2.91 -0.81
C LEU A 441 -3.95 -1.73 -1.09
N GLU A 442 -4.29 -0.85 -2.05
CA GLU A 442 -3.53 0.35 -2.34
C GLU A 442 -3.54 1.37 -1.21
N LYS A 443 -4.69 1.60 -0.58
CA LYS A 443 -4.78 2.53 0.56
C LYS A 443 -3.87 2.12 1.72
N GLU A 444 -3.62 0.84 1.86
CA GLU A 444 -2.77 0.29 2.93
C GLU A 444 -1.30 0.10 2.46
N GLY A 445 -1.01 0.19 1.17
CA GLY A 445 0.33 0.07 0.59
C GLY A 445 0.88 1.34 -0.09
N GLU A 446 0.07 2.38 -0.31
CA GLU A 446 0.52 3.69 -0.83
C GLU A 446 1.01 4.65 0.26
N TYR A 447 1.05 4.18 1.48
CA TYR A 447 1.46 4.97 2.63
C TYR A 447 2.94 4.85 2.92
#